data_3ad82b7c55025fbd47dba13e40c30b44
#
_entry.id   3ad82b7c55025fbd47dba13e40c30b44
#
_cell.length_a   1.000
_cell.length_b   1.000
_cell.length_c   1.000
_cell.angle_alpha   90.00
_cell.angle_beta   90.00
_cell.angle_gamma   90.00
#
_symmetry.space_group_name_H-M   'P 1'
#
loop_
_entity.id
_entity.type
_entity.pdbx_description
1 polymer ?
#
loop_
_entity_poly.entity_id
_entity_poly.type
_entity_poly.pdbx_seq_one_letter_code
_entity_poly.pdbx_strand_id
1 'polypeptide(L)'
;MTVLDGATLTPDAVAAVARGGERVELSADARARNLAARETIAQRLRIGRALYGATTGVGALRDRVITEAERGDYQWNLLRSHAVSAGRPLSADVVRAGMVVRANQLGAGGAGVAPPLLEGLIAALNAGITPFTRELGSLGTGDLPALAETALALLGEGLVWRDGELIDAFPVVGEIELGLRDALGFMSSNAFTAGHAALLVVDARALHDARLAVAALSFEALEADPIVLDPRVQAALGAPGQAAVAARMRELLAGAELVPDAPDRLVQDPYPFRVLPQVDGVTQGALWTLDEVVRREINARPENALVEAGRTLPTGNFHNAELAAALDSTRNALAQSASLIAARVSALLDPRMTGLAPFLAEFPGRDSGMMMLEYTAHSAAAEIRSLAMPSGTQTTWASLGVESHASLSSIAVRRTGDALEALRLLVATELVIALRAIRHAGRTPAGAGTQLMFELADEVLPAGFEDRAFGRDVELACTALDRWATRISRVSPSGVDRRLADTP
;
A
#
# COMPACT_ATOMS: atom_id res chain seq x y z
N MET A 1 -8.22 17.84 9.01
CA MET A 1 -7.77 18.71 7.88
C MET A 1 -6.28 18.53 7.72
N THR A 2 -5.85 18.05 6.58
CA THR A 2 -4.44 17.77 6.25
C THR A 2 -3.79 18.98 5.60
N VAL A 3 -2.69 19.48 6.17
CA VAL A 3 -1.91 20.58 5.59
C VAL A 3 -0.79 20.00 4.71
N LEU A 4 -0.76 20.41 3.44
CA LEU A 4 0.27 20.02 2.49
C LEU A 4 1.38 21.08 2.51
N ASP A 5 2.52 20.71 3.05
CA ASP A 5 3.69 21.58 3.21
C ASP A 5 4.87 21.19 2.30
N GLY A 6 4.71 20.13 1.49
CA GLY A 6 5.75 19.63 0.60
C GLY A 6 6.85 18.81 1.26
N ALA A 7 6.72 18.46 2.57
CA ALA A 7 7.80 17.84 3.33
C ALA A 7 7.35 16.80 4.37
N THR A 8 6.16 16.93 4.98
CA THR A 8 5.77 16.16 6.17
C THR A 8 4.55 15.26 5.96
N LEU A 9 4.10 15.06 4.73
CA LEU A 9 2.99 14.18 4.40
C LEU A 9 3.29 12.74 4.82
N THR A 10 2.30 12.06 5.42
CA THR A 10 2.42 10.66 5.88
C THR A 10 1.49 9.74 5.11
N PRO A 11 1.77 8.42 5.02
CA PRO A 11 0.85 7.46 4.41
C PRO A 11 -0.55 7.49 5.03
N ASP A 12 -0.64 7.66 6.35
CA ASP A 12 -1.92 7.74 7.06
C ASP A 12 -2.71 8.99 6.67
N ALA A 13 -2.05 10.14 6.50
CA ALA A 13 -2.69 11.38 6.01
C ALA A 13 -3.16 11.22 4.56
N VAL A 14 -2.38 10.55 3.69
CA VAL A 14 -2.81 10.23 2.32
C VAL A 14 -4.09 9.38 2.35
N ALA A 15 -4.14 8.34 3.19
CA ALA A 15 -5.31 7.48 3.32
C ALA A 15 -6.53 8.24 3.88
N ALA A 16 -6.34 9.10 4.88
CA ALA A 16 -7.40 9.92 5.46
C ALA A 16 -8.05 10.85 4.41
N VAL A 17 -7.27 11.46 3.53
CA VAL A 17 -7.79 12.28 2.44
C VAL A 17 -8.42 11.43 1.34
N ALA A 18 -7.75 10.36 0.92
CA ALA A 18 -8.17 9.56 -0.22
C ALA A 18 -9.45 8.78 0.05
N ARG A 19 -9.56 8.14 1.22
CA ARG A 19 -10.67 7.27 1.63
C ARG A 19 -11.64 7.94 2.58
N GLY A 20 -11.13 8.73 3.52
CA GLY A 20 -11.91 9.41 4.55
C GLY A 20 -12.51 10.75 4.11
N GLY A 21 -12.17 11.26 2.94
CA GLY A 21 -12.64 12.55 2.45
C GLY A 21 -12.13 13.74 3.29
N GLU A 22 -11.05 13.56 4.05
CA GLU A 22 -10.46 14.64 4.83
C GLU A 22 -10.05 15.79 3.92
N ARG A 23 -10.40 17.01 4.31
CA ARG A 23 -10.08 18.21 3.53
C ARG A 23 -8.58 18.50 3.57
N VAL A 24 -8.09 19.05 2.48
CA VAL A 24 -6.68 19.46 2.32
C VAL A 24 -6.55 20.98 2.21
N GLU A 25 -5.44 21.49 2.71
CA GLU A 25 -5.03 22.88 2.54
C GLU A 25 -3.55 22.93 2.18
N LEU A 26 -3.19 23.79 1.24
CA LEU A 26 -1.78 24.08 0.92
C LEU A 26 -1.24 25.12 1.89
N SER A 27 -0.08 24.91 2.48
CA SER A 27 0.55 25.90 3.36
C SER A 27 0.96 27.17 2.60
N ALA A 28 1.05 28.30 3.28
CA ALA A 28 1.52 29.55 2.69
C ALA A 28 2.95 29.43 2.13
N ASP A 29 3.82 28.71 2.85
CA ASP A 29 5.20 28.47 2.42
C ASP A 29 5.27 27.59 1.17
N ALA A 30 4.39 26.59 1.04
CA ALA A 30 4.31 25.77 -0.15
C ALA A 30 3.86 26.58 -1.38
N ARG A 31 2.88 27.47 -1.23
CA ARG A 31 2.49 28.41 -2.27
C ARG A 31 3.66 29.33 -2.68
N ALA A 32 4.38 29.88 -1.69
CA ALA A 32 5.52 30.76 -1.94
C ALA A 32 6.65 30.03 -2.69
N ARG A 33 6.95 28.76 -2.34
CA ARG A 33 7.96 27.95 -3.05
C ARG A 33 7.56 27.69 -4.51
N ASN A 34 6.30 27.32 -4.78
CA ASN A 34 5.83 27.13 -6.15
C ASN A 34 5.94 28.42 -6.99
N LEU A 35 5.59 29.58 -6.42
CA LEU A 35 5.72 30.87 -7.07
C LEU A 35 7.19 31.23 -7.36
N ALA A 36 8.09 31.00 -6.42
CA ALA A 36 9.53 31.26 -6.60
C ALA A 36 10.14 30.38 -7.71
N ALA A 37 9.71 29.09 -7.76
CA ALA A 37 10.11 28.19 -8.83
C ALA A 37 9.58 28.66 -10.19
N ARG A 38 8.31 29.12 -10.26
CA ARG A 38 7.72 29.67 -11.49
C ARG A 38 8.46 30.94 -11.98
N GLU A 39 8.82 31.85 -11.09
CA GLU A 39 9.61 33.03 -11.45
C GLU A 39 10.99 32.63 -12.00
N THR A 40 11.64 31.62 -11.42
CA THR A 40 12.90 31.09 -11.96
C THR A 40 12.74 30.58 -13.39
N ILE A 41 11.64 29.87 -13.70
CA ILE A 41 11.33 29.41 -15.06
C ILE A 41 11.12 30.61 -16.00
N ALA A 42 10.31 31.59 -15.58
CA ALA A 42 10.01 32.78 -16.36
C ALA A 42 11.30 33.60 -16.69
N GLN A 43 12.19 33.74 -15.70
CA GLN A 43 13.47 34.39 -15.89
C GLN A 43 14.36 33.70 -16.90
N ARG A 44 14.45 32.35 -16.83
CA ARG A 44 15.23 31.55 -17.79
C ARG A 44 14.73 31.72 -19.23
N LEU A 45 13.42 31.76 -19.41
CA LEU A 45 12.80 31.97 -20.72
C LEU A 45 13.10 33.39 -21.25
N ARG A 46 13.01 34.43 -20.39
CA ARG A 46 13.33 35.82 -20.76
C ARG A 46 14.78 36.01 -21.25
N ILE A 47 15.72 35.25 -20.66
CA ILE A 47 17.14 35.33 -21.10
C ILE A 47 17.47 34.31 -22.22
N GLY A 48 16.48 33.73 -22.87
CA GLY A 48 16.62 32.84 -24.02
C GLY A 48 17.32 31.50 -23.72
N ARG A 49 17.35 31.06 -22.48
CA ARG A 49 17.94 29.75 -22.12
C ARG A 49 16.99 28.62 -22.49
N ALA A 50 17.53 27.58 -23.14
CA ALA A 50 16.78 26.39 -23.43
C ALA A 50 16.22 25.76 -22.15
N LEU A 51 14.95 25.31 -22.21
CA LEU A 51 14.24 24.70 -21.11
C LEU A 51 13.43 23.49 -21.61
N TYR A 52 13.77 22.32 -21.11
CA TYR A 52 13.13 21.05 -21.44
C TYR A 52 11.61 21.08 -21.17
N GLY A 53 10.82 20.72 -22.17
CA GLY A 53 9.36 20.73 -22.09
C GLY A 53 8.70 22.13 -22.14
N ALA A 54 9.48 23.17 -22.51
CA ALA A 54 8.99 24.53 -22.72
C ALA A 54 9.48 25.14 -24.02
N THR A 55 10.81 25.22 -24.22
CA THR A 55 11.42 25.69 -25.48
C THR A 55 11.96 24.55 -26.34
N THR A 56 11.90 23.33 -25.82
CA THR A 56 12.22 22.10 -26.54
C THR A 56 11.14 21.06 -26.31
N GLY A 57 11.07 20.08 -27.20
CA GLY A 57 10.25 18.89 -26.99
C GLY A 57 10.75 18.05 -25.80
N VAL A 58 10.14 16.87 -25.61
CA VAL A 58 10.44 15.91 -24.53
C VAL A 58 10.89 14.56 -25.07
N GLY A 59 11.53 13.73 -24.25
CA GLY A 59 12.00 12.39 -24.62
C GLY A 59 12.92 12.41 -25.83
N ALA A 60 12.62 11.59 -26.83
CA ALA A 60 13.36 11.55 -28.09
C ALA A 60 13.28 12.84 -28.93
N LEU A 61 12.32 13.73 -28.63
CA LEU A 61 12.13 15.01 -29.31
C LEU A 61 12.80 16.19 -28.59
N ARG A 62 13.62 15.94 -27.56
CA ARG A 62 14.24 16.96 -26.69
C ARG A 62 15.07 18.01 -27.43
N ASP A 63 15.56 17.72 -28.62
CA ASP A 63 16.38 18.61 -29.44
C ASP A 63 15.55 19.43 -30.46
N ARG A 64 14.22 19.24 -30.48
CA ARG A 64 13.31 20.02 -31.33
C ARG A 64 12.93 21.32 -30.64
N VAL A 65 13.21 22.43 -31.31
CA VAL A 65 12.90 23.77 -30.78
C VAL A 65 11.40 24.04 -30.87
N ILE A 66 10.82 24.57 -29.81
CA ILE A 66 9.45 25.09 -29.74
C ILE A 66 9.56 26.63 -29.73
N THR A 67 9.00 27.24 -30.73
CA THR A 67 9.02 28.71 -30.88
C THR A 67 8.07 29.37 -29.84
N GLU A 68 8.25 30.65 -29.59
CA GLU A 68 7.41 31.39 -28.64
C GLU A 68 5.92 31.37 -29.02
N ALA A 69 5.62 31.48 -30.30
CA ALA A 69 4.27 31.42 -30.83
C ALA A 69 3.59 30.05 -30.65
N GLU A 70 4.37 28.96 -30.61
CA GLU A 70 3.88 27.60 -30.51
C GLU A 70 3.71 27.12 -29.04
N ARG A 71 4.25 27.86 -28.07
CA ARG A 71 4.33 27.36 -26.68
C ARG A 71 2.98 27.06 -26.05
N GLY A 72 1.98 27.89 -26.28
CA GLY A 72 0.63 27.67 -25.74
C GLY A 72 0.02 26.38 -26.28
N ASP A 73 -0.03 26.23 -27.59
CA ASP A 73 -0.54 25.01 -28.25
C ASP A 73 0.26 23.77 -27.86
N TYR A 74 1.59 23.94 -27.71
CA TYR A 74 2.47 22.85 -27.29
C TYR A 74 2.11 22.30 -25.90
N GLN A 75 1.80 23.17 -24.92
CA GLN A 75 1.41 22.71 -23.57
C GLN A 75 0.11 21.87 -23.61
N TRP A 76 -0.91 22.32 -24.35
CA TRP A 76 -2.14 21.55 -24.56
C TRP A 76 -1.90 20.24 -25.29
N ASN A 77 -1.13 20.27 -26.39
CA ASN A 77 -0.81 19.09 -27.16
C ASN A 77 0.00 18.08 -26.35
N LEU A 78 0.86 18.55 -25.47
CA LEU A 78 1.64 17.71 -24.57
C LEU A 78 0.74 16.97 -23.59
N LEU A 79 -0.22 17.64 -22.94
CA LEU A 79 -1.20 16.97 -22.07
C LEU A 79 -2.03 15.96 -22.83
N ARG A 80 -2.64 16.37 -23.96
CA ARG A 80 -3.52 15.48 -24.76
C ARG A 80 -2.79 14.25 -25.31
N SER A 81 -1.55 14.41 -25.77
CA SER A 81 -0.76 13.31 -26.31
C SER A 81 -0.23 12.34 -25.23
N HIS A 82 -0.21 12.76 -23.98
CA HIS A 82 0.20 11.93 -22.83
C HIS A 82 -0.99 11.32 -22.07
N ALA A 83 -2.22 11.77 -22.31
CA ALA A 83 -3.43 11.20 -21.72
C ALA A 83 -3.82 9.89 -22.45
N VAL A 84 -3.08 8.82 -22.18
CA VAL A 84 -3.12 7.56 -22.93
C VAL A 84 -3.29 6.33 -22.03
N SER A 85 -3.80 6.51 -20.79
CA SER A 85 -4.00 5.36 -19.92
C SER A 85 -5.00 4.35 -20.49
N ALA A 86 -4.77 3.07 -20.23
CA ALA A 86 -5.59 1.97 -20.76
C ALA A 86 -5.81 0.87 -19.69
N GLY A 87 -6.64 -0.10 -19.99
CA GLY A 87 -6.95 -1.21 -19.10
C GLY A 87 -8.09 -0.91 -18.12
N ARG A 88 -8.06 -1.51 -16.94
CA ARG A 88 -9.09 -1.33 -15.92
C ARG A 88 -9.01 0.07 -15.32
N PRO A 89 -10.16 0.68 -14.96
CA PRO A 89 -10.17 1.92 -14.19
C PRO A 89 -9.40 1.75 -12.87
N LEU A 90 -8.63 2.76 -12.48
CA LEU A 90 -8.12 2.86 -11.12
C LEU A 90 -9.28 3.20 -10.17
N SER A 91 -9.24 2.68 -8.96
CA SER A 91 -10.20 3.01 -7.92
C SER A 91 -10.08 4.49 -7.49
N ALA A 92 -11.19 5.06 -7.05
CA ALA A 92 -11.23 6.47 -6.68
C ALA A 92 -10.23 6.84 -5.57
N ASP A 93 -10.02 5.95 -4.60
CA ASP A 93 -9.05 6.16 -3.52
C ASP A 93 -7.60 6.20 -4.05
N VAL A 94 -7.22 5.33 -4.99
CA VAL A 94 -5.89 5.35 -5.63
C VAL A 94 -5.68 6.65 -6.40
N VAL A 95 -6.68 7.10 -7.18
CA VAL A 95 -6.59 8.36 -7.92
C VAL A 95 -6.46 9.55 -6.97
N ARG A 96 -7.30 9.62 -5.93
CA ARG A 96 -7.26 10.67 -4.90
C ARG A 96 -5.93 10.68 -4.15
N ALA A 97 -5.36 9.50 -3.83
CA ALA A 97 -4.03 9.39 -3.24
C ALA A 97 -2.95 9.99 -4.15
N GLY A 98 -2.99 9.69 -5.45
CA GLY A 98 -2.11 10.30 -6.45
C GLY A 98 -2.25 11.83 -6.52
N MET A 99 -3.49 12.34 -6.48
CA MET A 99 -3.77 13.78 -6.44
C MET A 99 -3.18 14.46 -5.19
N VAL A 100 -3.37 13.88 -4.00
CA VAL A 100 -2.81 14.40 -2.73
C VAL A 100 -1.30 14.44 -2.79
N VAL A 101 -0.67 13.36 -3.21
CA VAL A 101 0.79 13.28 -3.33
C VAL A 101 1.28 14.29 -4.34
N ARG A 102 0.62 14.43 -5.51
CA ARG A 102 1.04 15.43 -6.50
C ARG A 102 0.91 16.85 -5.98
N ALA A 103 -0.19 17.19 -5.29
CA ALA A 103 -0.36 18.49 -4.67
C ALA A 103 0.76 18.81 -3.67
N ASN A 104 1.13 17.83 -2.83
CA ASN A 104 2.23 17.98 -1.87
C ASN A 104 3.58 18.19 -2.57
N GLN A 105 3.90 17.40 -3.59
CA GLN A 105 5.14 17.53 -4.37
C GLN A 105 5.23 18.86 -5.11
N LEU A 106 4.13 19.37 -5.69
CA LEU A 106 4.07 20.69 -6.31
C LEU A 106 4.33 21.79 -5.28
N GLY A 107 3.79 21.63 -4.07
CA GLY A 107 4.03 22.54 -2.93
C GLY A 107 5.48 22.52 -2.43
N ALA A 108 6.25 21.47 -2.71
CA ALA A 108 7.68 21.40 -2.41
C ALA A 108 8.52 22.36 -3.30
N GLY A 109 7.97 22.87 -4.43
CA GLY A 109 8.55 23.97 -5.21
C GLY A 109 9.55 23.54 -6.28
N GLY A 110 9.59 22.26 -6.68
CA GLY A 110 10.48 21.77 -7.74
C GLY A 110 9.97 22.00 -9.17
N ALA A 111 8.65 22.15 -9.35
CA ALA A 111 7.98 22.20 -10.64
C ALA A 111 7.71 23.61 -11.17
N GLY A 112 7.22 24.53 -10.35
CA GLY A 112 6.86 25.88 -10.72
C GLY A 112 5.66 25.98 -11.65
N VAL A 113 4.60 25.22 -11.40
CA VAL A 113 3.36 25.23 -12.20
C VAL A 113 2.52 26.49 -11.96
N ALA A 114 1.62 26.79 -12.87
CA ALA A 114 0.66 27.88 -12.70
C ALA A 114 -0.13 27.70 -11.41
N PRO A 115 -0.24 28.72 -10.54
CA PRO A 115 -0.98 28.62 -9.28
C PRO A 115 -2.41 28.09 -9.44
N PRO A 116 -3.20 28.48 -10.46
CA PRO A 116 -4.54 27.92 -10.65
C PRO A 116 -4.56 26.40 -10.82
N LEU A 117 -3.54 25.77 -11.44
CA LEU A 117 -3.49 24.31 -11.57
C LEU A 117 -3.29 23.63 -10.22
N LEU A 118 -2.41 24.17 -9.37
CA LEU A 118 -2.17 23.65 -8.02
C LEU A 118 -3.41 23.86 -7.12
N GLU A 119 -3.99 25.04 -7.12
CA GLU A 119 -5.20 25.34 -6.35
C GLU A 119 -6.42 24.56 -6.86
N GLY A 120 -6.52 24.33 -8.18
CA GLY A 120 -7.55 23.49 -8.78
C GLY A 120 -7.45 22.02 -8.34
N LEU A 121 -6.25 21.51 -8.18
CA LEU A 121 -6.02 20.15 -7.66
C LEU A 121 -6.52 20.05 -6.20
N ILE A 122 -6.25 21.05 -5.37
CA ILE A 122 -6.76 21.14 -3.99
C ILE A 122 -8.30 21.28 -3.98
N ALA A 123 -8.85 22.13 -4.85
CA ALA A 123 -10.28 22.33 -4.96
C ALA A 123 -11.02 21.05 -5.39
N ALA A 124 -10.49 20.32 -6.37
CA ALA A 124 -11.05 19.04 -6.82
C ALA A 124 -11.06 18.00 -5.71
N LEU A 125 -9.94 17.84 -4.97
CA LEU A 125 -9.86 16.95 -3.80
C LEU A 125 -10.94 17.28 -2.77
N ASN A 126 -11.09 18.58 -2.43
CA ASN A 126 -12.05 19.05 -1.42
C ASN A 126 -13.52 18.99 -1.88
N ALA A 127 -13.75 19.00 -3.19
CA ALA A 127 -15.08 18.90 -3.80
C ALA A 127 -15.48 17.45 -4.14
N GLY A 128 -14.63 16.46 -3.86
CA GLY A 128 -14.89 15.06 -4.20
C GLY A 128 -14.84 14.76 -5.70
N ILE A 129 -14.27 15.66 -6.51
CA ILE A 129 -14.08 15.47 -7.95
C ILE A 129 -12.83 14.62 -8.16
N THR A 130 -12.99 13.44 -8.77
CA THR A 130 -11.92 12.47 -8.98
C THR A 130 -11.76 12.20 -10.48
N PRO A 131 -10.64 12.57 -11.10
CA PRO A 131 -10.36 12.28 -12.51
C PRO A 131 -10.46 10.79 -12.84
N PHE A 132 -10.97 10.47 -14.01
CA PHE A 132 -11.03 9.10 -14.49
C PHE A 132 -9.72 8.75 -15.19
N THR A 133 -9.02 7.73 -14.68
CA THR A 133 -7.79 7.20 -15.25
C THR A 133 -7.71 5.69 -15.12
N ARG A 134 -6.79 5.06 -15.87
CA ARG A 134 -6.65 3.60 -15.95
C ARG A 134 -5.26 3.14 -15.54
N GLU A 135 -5.13 1.82 -15.34
CA GLU A 135 -3.96 1.18 -14.70
C GLU A 135 -2.71 1.06 -15.56
N LEU A 136 -2.83 1.08 -16.89
CA LEU A 136 -1.72 0.89 -17.82
C LEU A 136 -1.31 2.21 -18.46
N GLY A 137 0.01 2.40 -18.64
CA GLY A 137 0.59 3.57 -19.28
C GLY A 137 1.87 4.07 -18.61
N SER A 138 2.09 3.76 -17.32
CA SER A 138 3.34 4.07 -16.61
C SER A 138 4.27 2.86 -16.58
N LEU A 139 5.55 3.11 -16.82
CA LEU A 139 6.65 2.13 -16.68
C LEU A 139 7.49 2.36 -15.42
N GLY A 140 7.05 3.28 -14.54
CA GLY A 140 7.80 3.69 -13.36
C GLY A 140 8.92 4.69 -13.64
N THR A 141 8.81 5.41 -14.76
CA THR A 141 9.68 6.54 -15.16
C THR A 141 8.89 7.85 -15.20
N GLY A 142 7.90 7.97 -14.35
CA GLY A 142 6.90 9.02 -14.26
C GLY A 142 5.50 8.48 -14.61
N ASP A 143 4.49 8.91 -13.85
CA ASP A 143 3.09 8.54 -14.06
C ASP A 143 2.42 9.51 -15.04
N LEU A 144 3.10 9.79 -16.16
CA LEU A 144 2.71 10.84 -17.10
C LEU A 144 1.26 10.71 -17.59
N PRO A 145 0.74 9.50 -17.98
CA PRO A 145 -0.62 9.39 -18.47
C PRO A 145 -1.68 9.77 -17.44
N ALA A 146 -1.60 9.25 -16.24
CA ALA A 146 -2.57 9.53 -15.17
C ALA A 146 -2.53 11.01 -14.74
N LEU A 147 -1.34 11.60 -14.70
CA LEU A 147 -1.17 13.02 -14.38
C LEU A 147 -1.63 13.93 -15.53
N ALA A 148 -1.45 13.53 -16.80
CA ALA A 148 -1.99 14.27 -17.95
C ALA A 148 -3.53 14.26 -17.94
N GLU A 149 -4.16 13.10 -17.73
CA GLU A 149 -5.61 12.97 -17.60
C GLU A 149 -6.13 13.79 -16.41
N THR A 150 -5.39 13.81 -15.29
CA THR A 150 -5.73 14.65 -14.13
C THR A 150 -5.69 16.13 -14.49
N ALA A 151 -4.63 16.60 -15.16
CA ALA A 151 -4.53 18.00 -15.58
C ALA A 151 -5.66 18.39 -16.56
N LEU A 152 -5.92 17.55 -17.56
CA LEU A 152 -7.01 17.76 -18.51
C LEU A 152 -8.37 17.81 -17.83
N ALA A 153 -8.64 16.91 -16.86
CA ALA A 153 -9.86 16.92 -16.10
C ALA A 153 -10.07 18.23 -15.30
N LEU A 154 -9.01 18.77 -14.70
CA LEU A 154 -9.06 20.07 -14.03
C LEU A 154 -9.36 21.22 -14.98
N LEU A 155 -8.98 21.08 -16.26
CA LEU A 155 -9.16 22.06 -17.33
C LEU A 155 -10.48 21.85 -18.09
N GLY A 156 -11.27 20.82 -17.75
CA GLY A 156 -12.58 20.56 -18.35
C GLY A 156 -12.55 19.58 -19.52
N GLU A 157 -11.46 18.81 -19.74
CA GLU A 157 -11.40 17.78 -20.76
C GLU A 157 -11.33 16.38 -20.16
N GLY A 158 -12.08 15.42 -20.72
CA GLY A 158 -12.10 14.02 -20.26
C GLY A 158 -13.26 13.71 -19.34
N LEU A 159 -13.07 12.78 -18.41
CA LEU A 159 -14.09 12.26 -17.50
C LEU A 159 -13.69 12.42 -16.04
N VAL A 160 -14.69 12.58 -15.16
CA VAL A 160 -14.49 12.61 -13.71
C VAL A 160 -15.57 11.79 -13.00
N TRP A 161 -15.19 11.17 -11.88
CA TRP A 161 -16.13 10.67 -10.90
C TRP A 161 -16.55 11.81 -9.97
N ARG A 162 -17.86 11.97 -9.79
CA ARG A 162 -18.45 12.89 -8.82
C ARG A 162 -19.75 12.26 -8.27
N ASP A 163 -19.87 12.22 -6.96
CA ASP A 163 -21.04 11.66 -6.26
C ASP A 163 -21.39 10.21 -6.70
N GLY A 164 -20.37 9.42 -7.10
CA GLY A 164 -20.53 8.05 -7.58
C GLY A 164 -20.89 7.92 -9.07
N GLU A 165 -21.06 9.01 -9.78
CA GLU A 165 -21.37 9.03 -11.21
C GLU A 165 -20.14 9.42 -12.04
N LEU A 166 -20.01 8.81 -13.21
CA LEU A 166 -18.99 9.18 -14.21
C LEU A 166 -19.60 10.18 -15.17
N ILE A 167 -19.06 11.40 -15.19
CA ILE A 167 -19.57 12.52 -16.00
C ILE A 167 -18.43 13.15 -16.81
N ASP A 168 -18.79 13.93 -17.83
CA ASP A 168 -17.82 14.77 -18.53
C ASP A 168 -17.17 15.76 -17.57
N ALA A 169 -15.85 15.95 -17.71
CA ALA A 169 -15.12 16.91 -16.93
C ALA A 169 -15.58 18.35 -17.22
N PHE A 170 -15.53 19.17 -16.21
CA PHE A 170 -15.82 20.61 -16.31
C PHE A 170 -14.68 21.40 -15.67
N PRO A 171 -14.41 22.65 -16.10
CA PRO A 171 -13.30 23.43 -15.56
C PRO A 171 -13.44 23.61 -14.03
N VAL A 172 -12.53 23.01 -13.26
CA VAL A 172 -12.41 23.23 -11.81
C VAL A 172 -11.60 24.50 -11.56
N VAL A 173 -10.64 24.77 -12.43
CA VAL A 173 -9.93 26.03 -12.54
C VAL A 173 -10.68 26.91 -13.54
N GLY A 174 -10.80 28.20 -13.28
CA GLY A 174 -11.34 29.13 -14.28
C GLY A 174 -10.52 29.11 -15.58
N GLU A 175 -10.84 29.98 -16.54
CA GLU A 175 -10.03 30.12 -17.74
C GLU A 175 -8.57 30.38 -17.38
N ILE A 176 -7.68 29.48 -17.85
CA ILE A 176 -6.24 29.60 -17.64
C ILE A 176 -5.52 29.44 -18.98
N GLU A 177 -4.58 30.32 -19.23
CA GLU A 177 -3.64 30.16 -20.32
C GLU A 177 -2.47 29.29 -19.85
N LEU A 178 -2.38 28.08 -20.41
CA LEU A 178 -1.21 27.22 -20.16
C LEU A 178 0.01 27.82 -20.86
N GLY A 179 1.06 28.03 -20.09
CA GLY A 179 2.29 28.62 -20.59
C GLY A 179 3.51 28.10 -19.87
N LEU A 180 4.62 28.79 -20.05
CA LEU A 180 5.91 28.41 -19.46
C LEU A 180 6.25 26.93 -19.66
N ARG A 181 5.96 26.09 -18.66
CA ARG A 181 6.22 24.64 -18.63
C ARG A 181 5.13 23.92 -17.86
N ASP A 182 3.91 24.42 -17.90
CA ASP A 182 2.83 23.96 -17.01
C ASP A 182 2.48 22.48 -17.22
N ALA A 183 2.37 22.00 -18.46
CA ALA A 183 2.06 20.63 -18.77
C ALA A 183 3.11 19.66 -18.20
N LEU A 184 4.38 19.82 -18.58
CA LEU A 184 5.43 18.94 -18.08
C LEU A 184 5.67 19.13 -16.58
N GLY A 185 5.59 20.36 -16.07
CA GLY A 185 5.69 20.64 -14.65
C GLY A 185 4.63 19.94 -13.83
N PHE A 186 3.42 19.80 -14.35
CA PHE A 186 2.35 19.05 -13.69
C PHE A 186 2.52 17.53 -13.81
N MET A 187 2.97 17.02 -14.96
CA MET A 187 3.05 15.56 -15.23
C MET A 187 4.34 14.90 -14.71
N SER A 188 5.45 15.64 -14.57
CA SER A 188 6.77 15.06 -14.27
C SER A 188 6.86 14.57 -12.83
N SER A 189 6.24 13.43 -12.54
CA SER A 189 6.14 12.86 -11.20
C SER A 189 5.71 11.39 -11.21
N ASN A 190 5.95 10.70 -10.08
CA ASN A 190 5.47 9.36 -9.77
C ASN A 190 4.34 9.40 -8.71
N ALA A 191 3.57 10.44 -8.65
CA ALA A 191 2.62 10.69 -7.57
C ALA A 191 1.54 9.61 -7.46
N PHE A 192 1.08 9.04 -8.58
CA PHE A 192 0.07 7.97 -8.56
C PHE A 192 0.63 6.67 -8.00
N THR A 193 1.82 6.26 -8.43
CA THR A 193 2.51 5.07 -7.89
C THR A 193 2.84 5.24 -6.41
N ALA A 194 3.36 6.41 -6.00
CA ALA A 194 3.69 6.70 -4.60
C ALA A 194 2.42 6.82 -3.73
N GLY A 195 1.35 7.43 -4.24
CA GLY A 195 0.06 7.53 -3.57
C GLY A 195 -0.59 6.15 -3.35
N HIS A 196 -0.59 5.31 -4.37
CA HIS A 196 -1.07 3.93 -4.26
C HIS A 196 -0.22 3.15 -3.24
N ALA A 197 1.11 3.27 -3.27
CA ALA A 197 1.99 2.64 -2.28
C ALA A 197 1.73 3.14 -0.86
N ALA A 198 1.37 4.41 -0.66
CA ALA A 198 0.99 4.94 0.65
C ALA A 198 -0.27 4.27 1.21
N LEU A 199 -1.28 4.02 0.37
CA LEU A 199 -2.47 3.26 0.77
C LEU A 199 -2.10 1.83 1.15
N LEU A 200 -1.26 1.16 0.35
CA LEU A 200 -0.81 -0.22 0.62
C LEU A 200 0.02 -0.35 1.90
N VAL A 201 0.80 0.66 2.27
CA VAL A 201 1.52 0.69 3.56
C VAL A 201 0.54 0.66 4.72
N VAL A 202 -0.54 1.45 4.66
CA VAL A 202 -1.58 1.46 5.70
C VAL A 202 -2.28 0.12 5.78
N ASP A 203 -2.70 -0.44 4.63
CA ASP A 203 -3.40 -1.73 4.56
C ASP A 203 -2.51 -2.88 5.03
N ALA A 204 -1.24 -2.91 4.60
CA ALA A 204 -0.29 -3.96 4.96
C ALA A 204 0.04 -3.96 6.44
N ARG A 205 0.18 -2.79 7.08
CA ARG A 205 0.39 -2.68 8.53
C ARG A 205 -0.82 -3.20 9.32
N ALA A 206 -2.03 -2.81 8.91
CA ALA A 206 -3.26 -3.25 9.54
C ALA A 206 -3.47 -4.77 9.39
N LEU A 207 -3.26 -5.31 8.18
CA LEU A 207 -3.37 -6.75 7.92
C LEU A 207 -2.27 -7.54 8.63
N HIS A 208 -1.05 -7.01 8.75
CA HIS A 208 0.03 -7.68 9.48
C HIS A 208 -0.31 -7.83 10.97
N ASP A 209 -0.85 -6.79 11.62
CA ASP A 209 -1.26 -6.86 13.03
C ASP A 209 -2.44 -7.83 13.23
N ALA A 210 -3.47 -7.76 12.37
CA ALA A 210 -4.59 -8.69 12.39
C ALA A 210 -4.15 -10.14 12.21
N ARG A 211 -3.21 -10.39 11.30
CA ARG A 211 -2.61 -11.71 11.06
C ARG A 211 -1.90 -12.26 12.30
N LEU A 212 -1.16 -11.44 13.03
CA LEU A 212 -0.54 -11.85 14.28
C LEU A 212 -1.58 -12.19 15.34
N ALA A 213 -2.70 -11.47 15.40
CA ALA A 213 -3.79 -11.79 16.30
C ALA A 213 -4.47 -13.12 15.95
N VAL A 214 -4.66 -13.41 14.66
CA VAL A 214 -5.16 -14.72 14.19
C VAL A 214 -4.16 -15.84 14.50
N ALA A 215 -2.86 -15.60 14.28
CA ALA A 215 -1.82 -16.55 14.66
C ALA A 215 -1.79 -16.82 16.16
N ALA A 216 -1.97 -15.79 17.01
CA ALA A 216 -2.08 -15.95 18.46
C ALA A 216 -3.32 -16.78 18.83
N LEU A 217 -4.45 -16.57 18.17
CA LEU A 217 -5.64 -17.41 18.34
C LEU A 217 -5.36 -18.87 17.95
N SER A 218 -4.60 -19.10 16.87
CA SER A 218 -4.14 -20.43 16.45
C SER A 218 -3.20 -21.06 17.49
N PHE A 219 -2.37 -20.26 18.20
CA PHE A 219 -1.57 -20.75 19.33
C PHE A 219 -2.45 -21.28 20.46
N GLU A 220 -3.50 -20.58 20.85
CA GLU A 220 -4.44 -21.09 21.87
C GLU A 220 -5.25 -22.28 21.37
N ALA A 221 -5.64 -22.30 20.09
CA ALA A 221 -6.37 -23.43 19.50
C ALA A 221 -5.55 -24.74 19.51
N LEU A 222 -4.23 -24.64 19.30
CA LEU A 222 -3.31 -25.79 19.36
C LEU A 222 -2.74 -26.05 20.77
N GLU A 223 -2.91 -25.08 21.70
CA GLU A 223 -2.19 -25.03 22.97
C GLU A 223 -0.66 -24.97 22.76
N ALA A 224 -0.20 -24.21 21.76
CA ALA A 224 1.20 -24.12 21.38
C ALA A 224 2.06 -23.46 22.48
N ASP A 225 3.34 -23.91 22.61
CA ASP A 225 4.26 -23.44 23.63
C ASP A 225 4.73 -22.02 23.33
N PRO A 226 4.43 -21.03 24.19
CA PRO A 226 4.87 -19.66 24.01
C PRO A 226 6.38 -19.47 24.24
N ILE A 227 7.14 -20.47 24.65
CA ILE A 227 8.60 -20.38 24.90
C ILE A 227 9.35 -19.89 23.67
N VAL A 228 8.89 -20.17 22.47
CA VAL A 228 9.47 -19.67 21.20
C VAL A 228 9.43 -18.15 21.10
N LEU A 229 8.59 -17.50 21.89
CA LEU A 229 8.43 -16.04 21.96
C LEU A 229 9.28 -15.38 23.06
N ASP A 230 10.02 -16.17 23.85
CA ASP A 230 10.83 -15.66 24.97
C ASP A 230 11.85 -14.62 24.48
N PRO A 231 12.01 -13.48 25.16
CA PRO A 231 12.97 -12.44 24.78
C PRO A 231 14.42 -12.94 24.67
N ARG A 232 14.79 -13.95 25.48
CA ARG A 232 16.13 -14.55 25.44
C ARG A 232 16.37 -15.30 24.13
N VAL A 233 15.35 -15.95 23.60
CA VAL A 233 15.41 -16.63 22.29
C VAL A 233 15.64 -15.60 21.17
N GLN A 234 14.92 -14.47 21.24
CA GLN A 234 15.05 -13.39 20.25
C GLN A 234 16.41 -12.70 20.33
N ALA A 235 16.88 -12.44 21.55
CA ALA A 235 18.20 -11.80 21.78
C ALA A 235 19.38 -12.66 21.30
N ALA A 236 19.24 -14.00 21.32
CA ALA A 236 20.29 -14.91 20.86
C ALA A 236 20.58 -14.77 19.34
N LEU A 237 19.62 -14.33 18.52
CA LEU A 237 19.83 -14.02 17.10
C LEU A 237 20.01 -12.52 16.84
N GLY A 238 19.33 -11.66 17.60
CA GLY A 238 19.44 -10.21 17.49
C GLY A 238 18.74 -9.60 16.26
N ALA A 239 17.78 -10.31 15.64
CA ALA A 239 17.03 -9.80 14.49
C ALA A 239 15.86 -8.87 14.93
N PRO A 240 15.86 -7.57 14.56
CA PRO A 240 14.89 -6.60 15.08
C PRO A 240 13.43 -6.96 14.75
N GLY A 241 13.15 -7.33 13.51
CA GLY A 241 11.79 -7.71 13.07
C GLY A 241 11.27 -8.94 13.80
N GLN A 242 12.14 -9.95 14.00
CA GLN A 242 11.80 -11.14 14.78
C GLN A 242 11.46 -10.78 16.25
N ALA A 243 12.27 -9.94 16.86
CA ALA A 243 12.04 -9.49 18.24
C ALA A 243 10.72 -8.72 18.38
N ALA A 244 10.40 -7.85 17.42
CA ALA A 244 9.15 -7.10 17.39
C ALA A 244 7.92 -8.01 17.25
N VAL A 245 7.96 -8.97 16.33
CA VAL A 245 6.88 -9.96 16.16
C VAL A 245 6.70 -10.79 17.44
N ALA A 246 7.78 -11.30 18.03
CA ALA A 246 7.69 -12.06 19.27
C ALA A 246 7.14 -11.23 20.44
N ALA A 247 7.51 -9.95 20.53
CA ALA A 247 6.97 -9.03 21.52
C ALA A 247 5.46 -8.84 21.34
N ARG A 248 5.01 -8.58 20.08
CA ARG A 248 3.60 -8.42 19.77
C ARG A 248 2.78 -9.69 20.06
N MET A 249 3.31 -10.85 19.74
CA MET A 249 2.67 -12.13 20.05
C MET A 249 2.51 -12.32 21.57
N ARG A 250 3.51 -11.97 22.38
CA ARG A 250 3.39 -12.02 23.86
C ARG A 250 2.31 -11.09 24.38
N GLU A 251 2.17 -9.87 23.82
CA GLU A 251 1.08 -8.94 24.16
C GLU A 251 -0.29 -9.55 23.84
N LEU A 252 -0.44 -10.12 22.65
CA LEU A 252 -1.69 -10.75 22.21
C LEU A 252 -2.09 -11.94 23.08
N LEU A 253 -1.11 -12.73 23.52
CA LEU A 253 -1.28 -13.92 24.36
C LEU A 253 -1.26 -13.60 25.89
N ALA A 254 -1.13 -12.33 26.28
CA ALA A 254 -1.07 -11.96 27.69
C ALA A 254 -2.36 -12.38 28.44
N GLY A 255 -2.24 -13.27 29.41
CA GLY A 255 -3.35 -13.88 30.13
C GLY A 255 -3.80 -15.24 29.61
N ALA A 256 -3.26 -15.70 28.46
CA ALA A 256 -3.56 -17.04 27.96
C ALA A 256 -3.03 -18.13 28.91
N GLU A 257 -3.87 -19.12 29.18
CA GLU A 257 -3.53 -20.28 30.01
C GLU A 257 -2.88 -21.41 29.19
N LEU A 258 -1.69 -21.12 28.64
CA LEU A 258 -0.91 -22.11 27.87
C LEU A 258 0.02 -22.87 28.85
N VAL A 259 -0.09 -24.19 28.92
CA VAL A 259 0.67 -25.06 29.83
C VAL A 259 1.81 -25.75 29.09
N PRO A 260 3.04 -25.21 29.18
CA PRO A 260 4.18 -25.72 28.39
C PRO A 260 4.60 -27.15 28.69
N ASP A 261 4.42 -27.61 29.94
CA ASP A 261 4.92 -28.89 30.44
C ASP A 261 3.85 -29.95 30.64
N ALA A 262 2.77 -29.95 29.84
CA ALA A 262 1.75 -31.01 29.93
C ALA A 262 2.33 -32.39 29.58
N PRO A 263 2.02 -33.43 30.36
CA PRO A 263 2.67 -34.75 30.23
C PRO A 263 2.55 -35.42 28.86
N ASP A 264 1.47 -35.15 28.15
CA ASP A 264 1.16 -35.79 26.86
C ASP A 264 1.50 -34.90 25.64
N ARG A 265 2.26 -33.82 25.88
CA ARG A 265 2.61 -32.86 24.86
C ARG A 265 3.74 -33.33 23.96
N LEU A 266 3.72 -32.89 22.68
CA LEU A 266 4.87 -33.04 21.78
C LEU A 266 6.11 -32.33 22.35
N VAL A 267 7.28 -32.96 22.20
CA VAL A 267 8.57 -32.39 22.63
C VAL A 267 8.82 -31.04 21.98
N GLN A 268 8.31 -30.83 20.81
CA GLN A 268 8.31 -29.57 20.07
C GLN A 268 7.03 -29.43 19.27
N ASP A 269 6.48 -28.21 19.27
CA ASP A 269 5.32 -27.88 18.48
C ASP A 269 5.57 -28.00 16.97
N PRO A 270 4.50 -28.11 16.15
CA PRO A 270 4.62 -28.08 14.70
C PRO A 270 5.40 -26.85 14.23
N TYR A 271 6.20 -27.06 13.19
CA TYR A 271 7.15 -26.05 12.69
C TYR A 271 6.54 -24.65 12.43
N PRO A 272 5.30 -24.51 11.88
CA PRO A 272 4.70 -23.22 11.61
C PRO A 272 4.36 -22.37 12.84
N PHE A 273 4.35 -22.96 14.02
CA PHE A 273 4.25 -22.24 15.30
C PHE A 273 5.64 -21.83 15.81
N ARG A 274 6.62 -22.74 15.72
CA ARG A 274 7.97 -22.52 16.24
C ARG A 274 8.75 -21.42 15.52
N VAL A 275 8.64 -21.33 14.19
CA VAL A 275 9.39 -20.39 13.35
C VAL A 275 8.61 -19.13 13.00
N LEU A 276 7.46 -18.91 13.63
CA LEU A 276 6.62 -17.75 13.36
C LEU A 276 7.41 -16.42 13.54
N PRO A 277 8.14 -16.18 14.65
CA PRO A 277 8.87 -14.91 14.79
C PRO A 277 9.94 -14.70 13.71
N GLN A 278 10.62 -15.78 13.29
CA GLN A 278 11.67 -15.71 12.27
C GLN A 278 11.09 -15.31 10.91
N VAL A 279 10.01 -15.98 10.46
CA VAL A 279 9.41 -15.74 9.14
C VAL A 279 8.65 -14.42 9.11
N ASP A 280 7.79 -14.18 10.10
CA ASP A 280 7.00 -12.96 10.15
C ASP A 280 7.84 -11.73 10.50
N GLY A 281 9.01 -11.92 11.14
CA GLY A 281 10.02 -10.89 11.35
C GLY A 281 10.60 -10.34 10.05
N VAL A 282 10.71 -11.18 9.00
CA VAL A 282 11.14 -10.72 7.66
C VAL A 282 10.06 -9.79 7.07
N THR A 283 8.79 -10.15 7.22
CA THR A 283 7.67 -9.29 6.77
C THR A 283 7.66 -7.96 7.53
N GLN A 284 7.84 -8.00 8.85
CA GLN A 284 7.93 -6.78 9.67
C GLN A 284 9.06 -5.84 9.19
N GLY A 285 10.25 -6.39 8.92
CA GLY A 285 11.37 -5.61 8.40
C GLY A 285 11.10 -5.03 7.01
N ALA A 286 10.49 -5.81 6.13
CA ALA A 286 10.11 -5.35 4.79
C ALA A 286 9.07 -4.21 4.84
N LEU A 287 8.09 -4.29 5.75
CA LEU A 287 7.09 -3.23 5.94
C LEU A 287 7.70 -1.95 6.50
N TRP A 288 8.68 -2.02 7.41
CA TRP A 288 9.41 -0.84 7.87
C TRP A 288 10.15 -0.16 6.73
N THR A 289 10.88 -0.94 5.92
CA THR A 289 11.59 -0.41 4.75
C THR A 289 10.63 0.23 3.74
N LEU A 290 9.51 -0.42 3.46
CA LEU A 290 8.50 0.11 2.53
C LEU A 290 7.90 1.42 3.06
N ASP A 291 7.54 1.51 4.34
CA ASP A 291 7.03 2.74 4.96
C ASP A 291 8.03 3.90 4.83
N GLU A 292 9.30 3.64 5.10
CA GLU A 292 10.37 4.64 4.99
C GLU A 292 10.54 5.14 3.54
N VAL A 293 10.60 4.22 2.58
CA VAL A 293 10.71 4.57 1.15
C VAL A 293 9.51 5.38 0.68
N VAL A 294 8.30 4.94 1.04
CA VAL A 294 7.06 5.65 0.66
C VAL A 294 7.02 7.05 1.27
N ARG A 295 7.43 7.23 2.54
CA ARG A 295 7.50 8.57 3.15
C ARG A 295 8.43 9.51 2.42
N ARG A 296 9.55 9.01 1.90
CA ARG A 296 10.45 9.82 1.06
C ARG A 296 9.81 10.17 -0.27
N GLU A 297 9.21 9.20 -0.95
CA GLU A 297 8.61 9.41 -2.28
C GLU A 297 7.43 10.39 -2.27
N ILE A 298 6.53 10.30 -1.28
CA ILE A 298 5.37 11.20 -1.20
C ILE A 298 5.76 12.66 -0.85
N ASN A 299 6.99 12.88 -0.36
CA ASN A 299 7.55 14.19 -0.03
C ASN A 299 8.70 14.61 -0.96
N ALA A 300 8.94 13.84 -2.03
CA ALA A 300 10.04 14.10 -2.96
C ALA A 300 9.75 15.30 -3.89
N ARG A 301 10.80 15.78 -4.56
CA ARG A 301 10.72 16.68 -5.72
C ARG A 301 11.22 15.92 -6.96
N PRO A 302 10.32 15.17 -7.64
CA PRO A 302 10.69 14.22 -8.68
C PRO A 302 10.87 14.85 -10.07
N GLU A 303 10.67 16.15 -10.20
CA GLU A 303 10.60 16.84 -11.49
C GLU A 303 11.89 16.76 -12.29
N ASN A 304 11.74 16.57 -13.60
CA ASN A 304 12.81 16.77 -14.60
C ASN A 304 12.39 17.88 -15.61
N ALA A 305 13.03 19.02 -15.59
CA ALA A 305 14.12 19.48 -14.73
C ALA A 305 13.58 20.00 -13.40
N LEU A 306 14.33 19.74 -12.34
CA LEU A 306 14.07 20.31 -11.02
C LEU A 306 14.44 21.80 -10.99
N VAL A 307 13.57 22.63 -10.46
CA VAL A 307 13.87 24.05 -10.17
C VAL A 307 14.44 24.14 -8.75
N GLU A 308 15.65 24.66 -8.64
CA GLU A 308 16.35 24.80 -7.37
C GLU A 308 17.33 25.99 -7.40
N ALA A 309 17.32 26.81 -6.37
CA ALA A 309 18.25 27.92 -6.17
C ALA A 309 18.46 28.80 -7.44
N GLY A 310 17.38 29.18 -8.10
CA GLY A 310 17.41 30.01 -9.33
C GLY A 310 17.92 29.29 -10.58
N ARG A 311 18.02 27.96 -10.55
CA ARG A 311 18.49 27.10 -11.65
C ARG A 311 17.46 26.05 -12.02
N THR A 312 17.61 25.47 -13.23
CA THR A 312 16.93 24.25 -13.64
C THR A 312 17.95 23.15 -13.82
N LEU A 313 17.76 22.04 -13.12
CA LEU A 313 18.70 20.94 -13.02
C LEU A 313 18.06 19.68 -13.65
N PRO A 314 18.63 19.13 -14.73
CA PRO A 314 18.19 17.81 -15.21
C PRO A 314 18.38 16.76 -14.12
N THR A 315 17.36 15.91 -13.90
CA THR A 315 17.39 14.86 -12.88
C THR A 315 16.78 13.56 -13.38
N GLY A 316 17.01 12.49 -12.62
CA GLY A 316 16.33 11.20 -12.73
C GLY A 316 15.44 10.89 -11.54
N ASN A 317 15.07 11.89 -10.72
CA ASN A 317 14.33 11.67 -9.46
C ASN A 317 12.91 11.10 -9.67
N PHE A 318 12.40 11.15 -10.90
CA PHE A 318 11.16 10.49 -11.30
C PHE A 318 11.29 8.96 -11.46
N HIS A 319 12.49 8.38 -11.29
CA HIS A 319 12.75 6.97 -11.49
C HIS A 319 12.62 6.22 -10.16
N ASN A 320 11.50 5.54 -9.94
CA ASN A 320 11.14 4.87 -8.68
C ASN A 320 11.79 3.49 -8.49
N ALA A 321 13.10 3.33 -8.73
CA ALA A 321 13.78 2.05 -8.58
C ALA A 321 13.76 1.54 -7.13
N GLU A 322 13.98 2.42 -6.16
CA GLU A 322 13.97 2.06 -4.74
C GLU A 322 12.58 1.61 -4.28
N LEU A 323 11.53 2.33 -4.70
CA LEU A 323 10.15 1.94 -4.40
C LEU A 323 9.80 0.58 -5.02
N ALA A 324 10.19 0.33 -6.27
CA ALA A 324 9.99 -0.97 -6.90
C ALA A 324 10.68 -2.11 -6.13
N ALA A 325 11.93 -1.90 -5.71
CA ALA A 325 12.68 -2.88 -4.93
C ALA A 325 12.06 -3.13 -3.54
N ALA A 326 11.59 -2.10 -2.85
CA ALA A 326 10.91 -2.23 -1.56
C ALA A 326 9.58 -3.00 -1.69
N LEU A 327 8.78 -2.73 -2.74
CA LEU A 327 7.55 -3.46 -3.04
C LEU A 327 7.84 -4.93 -3.41
N ASP A 328 8.86 -5.21 -4.22
CA ASP A 328 9.29 -6.56 -4.58
C ASP A 328 9.76 -7.34 -3.34
N SER A 329 10.54 -6.71 -2.45
CA SER A 329 10.96 -7.29 -1.17
C SER A 329 9.77 -7.60 -0.26
N THR A 330 8.79 -6.71 -0.20
CA THR A 330 7.57 -6.91 0.59
C THR A 330 6.80 -8.12 0.08
N ARG A 331 6.56 -8.26 -1.23
CA ARG A 331 5.86 -9.43 -1.78
C ARG A 331 6.61 -10.73 -1.53
N ASN A 332 7.95 -10.72 -1.59
CA ASN A 332 8.76 -11.89 -1.26
C ASN A 332 8.58 -12.31 0.21
N ALA A 333 8.58 -11.35 1.13
CA ALA A 333 8.32 -11.60 2.55
C ALA A 333 6.90 -12.15 2.79
N LEU A 334 5.89 -11.56 2.14
CA LEU A 334 4.50 -12.04 2.21
C LEU A 334 4.36 -13.49 1.72
N ALA A 335 5.08 -13.88 0.68
CA ALA A 335 5.05 -15.24 0.14
C ALA A 335 5.62 -16.29 1.14
N GLN A 336 6.65 -15.92 1.91
CA GLN A 336 7.18 -16.75 2.99
C GLN A 336 6.14 -16.90 4.11
N SER A 337 5.56 -15.80 4.58
CA SER A 337 4.51 -15.82 5.60
C SER A 337 3.27 -16.60 5.13
N ALA A 338 2.85 -16.45 3.88
CA ALA A 338 1.71 -17.19 3.32
C ALA A 338 1.91 -18.71 3.37
N SER A 339 3.12 -19.17 3.08
CA SER A 339 3.47 -20.59 3.19
C SER A 339 3.38 -21.10 4.64
N LEU A 340 3.79 -20.25 5.60
CA LEU A 340 3.71 -20.59 7.03
C LEU A 340 2.25 -20.63 7.52
N ILE A 341 1.42 -19.67 7.08
CA ILE A 341 -0.01 -19.64 7.40
C ILE A 341 -0.71 -20.92 6.89
N ALA A 342 -0.49 -21.28 5.63
CA ALA A 342 -1.07 -22.50 5.06
C ALA A 342 -0.66 -23.76 5.84
N ALA A 343 0.60 -23.82 6.31
CA ALA A 343 1.06 -24.92 7.16
C ALA A 343 0.41 -24.92 8.56
N ARG A 344 0.09 -23.74 9.15
CA ARG A 344 -0.70 -23.67 10.41
C ARG A 344 -2.13 -24.15 10.20
N VAL A 345 -2.75 -23.77 9.10
CA VAL A 345 -4.08 -24.29 8.70
C VAL A 345 -4.08 -25.81 8.66
N SER A 346 -3.10 -26.43 7.97
CA SER A 346 -2.99 -27.89 7.91
C SER A 346 -2.80 -28.51 9.31
N ALA A 347 -1.97 -27.89 10.17
CA ALA A 347 -1.74 -28.37 11.53
C ALA A 347 -3.02 -28.33 12.40
N LEU A 348 -3.83 -27.27 12.29
CA LEU A 348 -5.10 -27.14 13.02
C LEU A 348 -6.17 -28.14 12.56
N LEU A 349 -6.07 -28.66 11.35
CA LEU A 349 -6.99 -29.65 10.79
C LEU A 349 -6.54 -31.11 11.04
N ASP A 350 -5.31 -31.30 11.53
CA ASP A 350 -4.73 -32.62 11.79
C ASP A 350 -5.06 -33.08 13.22
N PRO A 351 -5.80 -34.22 13.39
CA PRO A 351 -6.13 -34.77 14.70
C PRO A 351 -4.89 -35.15 15.53
N ARG A 352 -3.77 -35.47 14.91
CA ARG A 352 -2.52 -35.78 15.61
C ARG A 352 -1.91 -34.59 16.29
N MET A 353 -2.20 -33.37 15.81
CA MET A 353 -1.70 -32.10 16.36
C MET A 353 -2.67 -31.51 17.37
N THR A 354 -3.96 -31.53 17.07
CA THR A 354 -4.99 -30.87 17.88
C THR A 354 -5.65 -31.79 18.92
N GLY A 355 -5.58 -33.12 18.73
CA GLY A 355 -6.40 -34.08 19.50
C GLY A 355 -7.90 -33.99 19.21
N LEU A 356 -8.32 -33.16 18.26
CA LEU A 356 -9.72 -32.96 17.86
C LEU A 356 -10.09 -33.92 16.70
N ALA A 357 -11.36 -33.86 16.28
CA ALA A 357 -11.84 -34.63 15.15
C ALA A 357 -11.11 -34.21 13.83
N PRO A 358 -10.83 -35.17 12.91
CA PRO A 358 -10.22 -34.85 11.63
C PRO A 358 -10.98 -33.77 10.90
N PHE A 359 -10.25 -32.74 10.38
CA PHE A 359 -10.80 -31.57 9.70
C PHE A 359 -11.86 -30.81 10.51
N LEU A 360 -11.88 -30.99 11.85
CA LEU A 360 -12.85 -30.40 12.75
C LEU A 360 -14.30 -30.72 12.37
N ALA A 361 -14.53 -31.92 11.82
CA ALA A 361 -15.85 -32.44 11.46
C ALA A 361 -16.66 -32.75 12.72
N GLU A 362 -17.97 -32.48 12.71
CA GLU A 362 -18.86 -32.87 13.84
C GLU A 362 -19.00 -34.39 13.94
N PHE A 363 -19.23 -35.05 12.80
CA PHE A 363 -19.32 -36.49 12.69
C PHE A 363 -18.41 -36.99 11.56
N PRO A 364 -17.12 -37.29 11.86
CA PRO A 364 -16.15 -37.68 10.83
C PRO A 364 -16.64 -38.88 9.99
N GLY A 365 -16.56 -38.77 8.68
CA GLY A 365 -17.03 -39.75 7.73
C GLY A 365 -18.45 -39.50 7.20
N ARG A 366 -19.36 -39.00 8.03
CA ARG A 366 -20.62 -38.40 7.56
C ARG A 366 -20.40 -36.99 7.04
N ASP A 367 -19.63 -36.23 7.80
CA ASP A 367 -19.31 -34.82 7.54
C ASP A 367 -17.83 -34.73 7.10
N SER A 368 -17.54 -33.81 6.18
CA SER A 368 -16.17 -33.52 5.72
C SER A 368 -15.49 -32.44 6.54
N GLY A 369 -16.27 -31.68 7.31
CA GLY A 369 -15.77 -30.57 8.08
C GLY A 369 -15.08 -29.50 7.20
N MET A 370 -13.98 -28.97 7.68
CA MET A 370 -13.27 -27.89 6.99
C MET A 370 -12.18 -28.38 6.01
N MET A 371 -12.23 -29.64 5.55
CA MET A 371 -11.23 -30.21 4.65
C MET A 371 -10.93 -29.29 3.45
N MET A 372 -11.96 -28.77 2.80
CA MET A 372 -11.78 -27.96 1.58
C MET A 372 -11.24 -26.57 1.84
N LEU A 373 -11.30 -26.05 3.07
CA LEU A 373 -10.64 -24.79 3.43
C LEU A 373 -9.11 -24.90 3.43
N GLU A 374 -8.55 -26.10 3.64
CA GLU A 374 -7.12 -26.36 3.46
C GLU A 374 -6.69 -26.08 2.00
N TYR A 375 -7.49 -26.55 1.04
CA TYR A 375 -7.25 -26.26 -0.39
C TYR A 375 -7.34 -24.77 -0.68
N THR A 376 -8.31 -24.09 -0.11
CA THR A 376 -8.45 -22.63 -0.23
C THR A 376 -7.21 -21.91 0.30
N ALA A 377 -6.71 -22.28 1.48
CA ALA A 377 -5.50 -21.70 2.07
C ALA A 377 -4.26 -21.94 1.19
N HIS A 378 -4.05 -23.16 0.71
CA HIS A 378 -2.92 -23.49 -0.16
C HIS A 378 -3.02 -22.81 -1.53
N SER A 379 -4.24 -22.64 -2.08
CA SER A 379 -4.48 -21.90 -3.32
C SER A 379 -4.12 -20.41 -3.17
N ALA A 380 -4.59 -19.77 -2.10
CA ALA A 380 -4.25 -18.37 -1.81
C ALA A 380 -2.73 -18.19 -1.60
N ALA A 381 -2.09 -19.11 -0.87
CA ALA A 381 -0.62 -19.08 -0.71
C ALA A 381 0.12 -19.28 -2.04
N ALA A 382 -0.40 -20.09 -2.95
CA ALA A 382 0.18 -20.26 -4.30
C ALA A 382 0.05 -18.99 -5.13
N GLU A 383 -1.09 -18.30 -5.05
CA GLU A 383 -1.30 -17.00 -5.72
C GLU A 383 -0.30 -15.96 -5.23
N ILE A 384 -0.12 -15.81 -3.90
CA ILE A 384 0.85 -14.87 -3.32
C ILE A 384 2.27 -15.20 -3.80
N ARG A 385 2.65 -16.49 -3.88
CA ARG A 385 3.96 -16.89 -4.42
C ARG A 385 4.13 -16.52 -5.88
N SER A 386 3.08 -16.64 -6.70
CA SER A 386 3.14 -16.24 -8.12
C SER A 386 3.33 -14.73 -8.29
N LEU A 387 2.70 -13.94 -7.40
CA LEU A 387 2.80 -12.48 -7.37
C LEU A 387 4.16 -11.99 -6.82
N ALA A 388 4.94 -12.84 -6.15
CA ALA A 388 6.23 -12.49 -5.57
C ALA A 388 7.36 -12.33 -6.59
N MET A 389 7.15 -12.68 -7.88
CA MET A 389 8.16 -12.47 -8.92
C MET A 389 8.56 -10.99 -8.98
N PRO A 390 9.86 -10.65 -8.88
CA PRO A 390 10.31 -9.27 -8.90
C PRO A 390 9.94 -8.55 -10.19
N SER A 391 9.34 -7.37 -10.06
CA SER A 391 8.98 -6.53 -11.20
C SER A 391 10.17 -5.71 -11.68
N GLY A 392 10.95 -5.14 -10.78
CA GLY A 392 12.09 -4.28 -11.10
C GLY A 392 13.19 -4.95 -11.92
N THR A 393 13.28 -6.29 -11.91
CA THR A 393 14.24 -7.04 -12.72
C THR A 393 13.78 -7.27 -14.18
N GLN A 394 12.54 -6.91 -14.52
CA GLN A 394 11.95 -7.09 -15.85
C GLN A 394 12.01 -5.79 -16.66
N THR A 395 13.01 -4.96 -16.43
CA THR A 395 13.16 -3.64 -17.06
C THR A 395 12.93 -3.66 -18.57
N THR A 396 12.46 -2.55 -19.11
CA THR A 396 12.22 -2.31 -20.54
C THR A 396 12.78 -0.96 -20.97
N TRP A 397 12.67 -0.64 -22.24
CA TRP A 397 13.15 0.61 -22.81
C TRP A 397 12.09 1.23 -23.73
N ALA A 398 12.05 2.55 -23.79
CA ALA A 398 11.06 3.32 -24.53
C ALA A 398 11.68 4.57 -25.19
N SER A 399 10.85 5.38 -25.85
CA SER A 399 11.24 6.68 -26.41
C SER A 399 12.44 6.61 -27.35
N LEU A 400 12.41 5.68 -28.32
CA LEU A 400 13.52 5.43 -29.26
C LEU A 400 14.86 5.08 -28.57
N GLY A 401 14.81 4.44 -27.39
CA GLY A 401 15.98 4.04 -26.61
C GLY A 401 16.55 5.12 -25.70
N VAL A 402 15.95 6.29 -25.64
CA VAL A 402 16.37 7.37 -24.71
C VAL A 402 16.12 6.97 -23.26
N GLU A 403 15.00 6.29 -23.00
CA GLU A 403 14.67 5.70 -21.71
C GLU A 403 15.06 4.21 -21.75
N SER A 404 16.32 3.93 -21.43
CA SER A 404 16.94 2.60 -21.54
C SER A 404 16.76 1.72 -20.31
N HIS A 405 16.09 2.20 -19.28
CA HIS A 405 15.76 1.48 -18.05
C HIS A 405 14.43 1.98 -17.47
N ALA A 406 13.56 1.06 -17.08
CA ALA A 406 12.30 1.34 -16.38
C ALA A 406 12.27 0.58 -15.06
N SER A 407 11.77 1.21 -14.00
CA SER A 407 11.67 0.58 -12.67
C SER A 407 10.51 -0.41 -12.56
N LEU A 408 9.49 -0.25 -13.41
CA LEU A 408 8.22 -0.98 -13.35
C LEU A 408 7.51 -0.89 -11.99
N SER A 409 7.74 0.19 -11.23
CA SER A 409 7.14 0.43 -9.92
C SER A 409 5.62 0.47 -9.96
N SER A 410 5.02 0.94 -11.06
CA SER A 410 3.57 0.91 -11.29
C SER A 410 3.01 -0.51 -11.40
N ILE A 411 3.77 -1.48 -11.89
CA ILE A 411 3.43 -2.90 -11.89
C ILE A 411 3.67 -3.48 -10.49
N ALA A 412 4.78 -3.14 -9.85
CA ALA A 412 5.14 -3.61 -8.53
C ALA A 412 4.06 -3.24 -7.50
N VAL A 413 3.55 -2.00 -7.53
CA VAL A 413 2.51 -1.54 -6.59
C VAL A 413 1.19 -2.30 -6.78
N ARG A 414 0.72 -2.50 -8.01
CA ARG A 414 -0.51 -3.27 -8.29
C ARG A 414 -0.38 -4.72 -7.81
N ARG A 415 0.71 -5.41 -8.17
CA ARG A 415 0.98 -6.78 -7.70
C ARG A 415 1.06 -6.89 -6.18
N THR A 416 1.53 -5.84 -5.50
CA THR A 416 1.53 -5.82 -4.03
C THR A 416 0.11 -5.71 -3.48
N GLY A 417 -0.76 -4.92 -4.10
CA GLY A 417 -2.18 -4.86 -3.77
C GLY A 417 -2.87 -6.23 -3.94
N ASP A 418 -2.66 -6.88 -5.09
CA ASP A 418 -3.20 -8.22 -5.35
C ASP A 418 -2.69 -9.26 -4.33
N ALA A 419 -1.41 -9.18 -3.93
CA ALA A 419 -0.83 -10.07 -2.92
C ALA A 419 -1.41 -9.84 -1.52
N LEU A 420 -1.70 -8.59 -1.14
CA LEU A 420 -2.35 -8.26 0.12
C LEU A 420 -3.79 -8.75 0.16
N GLU A 421 -4.54 -8.65 -0.94
CA GLU A 421 -5.90 -9.19 -1.01
C GLU A 421 -5.92 -10.72 -0.88
N ALA A 422 -5.03 -11.42 -1.58
CA ALA A 422 -4.88 -12.87 -1.44
C ALA A 422 -4.45 -13.26 0.00
N LEU A 423 -3.55 -12.48 0.64
CA LEU A 423 -3.16 -12.69 2.02
C LEU A 423 -4.33 -12.47 2.99
N ARG A 424 -5.17 -11.48 2.76
CA ARG A 424 -6.36 -11.21 3.56
C ARG A 424 -7.32 -12.41 3.57
N LEU A 425 -7.56 -13.02 2.41
CA LEU A 425 -8.37 -14.24 2.29
C LEU A 425 -7.72 -15.43 2.99
N LEU A 426 -6.40 -15.58 2.89
CA LEU A 426 -5.65 -16.64 3.57
C LEU A 426 -5.74 -16.51 5.10
N VAL A 427 -5.55 -15.31 5.64
CA VAL A 427 -5.68 -15.01 7.08
C VAL A 427 -7.12 -15.22 7.57
N ALA A 428 -8.11 -14.80 6.78
CA ALA A 428 -9.52 -15.08 7.07
C ALA A 428 -9.83 -16.57 7.12
N THR A 429 -9.24 -17.37 6.22
CA THR A 429 -9.37 -18.83 6.22
C THR A 429 -8.76 -19.43 7.49
N GLU A 430 -7.57 -18.98 7.92
CA GLU A 430 -6.96 -19.40 9.20
C GLU A 430 -7.87 -19.03 10.38
N LEU A 431 -8.45 -17.81 10.39
CA LEU A 431 -9.36 -17.36 11.45
C LEU A 431 -10.60 -18.26 11.60
N VAL A 432 -11.23 -18.61 10.47
CA VAL A 432 -12.40 -19.53 10.47
C VAL A 432 -12.04 -20.88 11.10
N ILE A 433 -10.88 -21.43 10.76
CA ILE A 433 -10.42 -22.73 11.24
C ILE A 433 -10.01 -22.66 12.71
N ALA A 434 -9.25 -21.64 13.12
CA ALA A 434 -8.84 -21.44 14.51
C ALA A 434 -10.05 -21.26 15.45
N LEU A 435 -11.02 -20.42 15.05
CA LEU A 435 -12.27 -20.23 15.79
C LEU A 435 -13.02 -21.55 15.97
N ARG A 436 -13.17 -22.34 14.88
CA ARG A 436 -13.86 -23.65 14.96
C ARG A 436 -13.11 -24.62 15.86
N ALA A 437 -11.77 -24.65 15.80
CA ALA A 437 -10.97 -25.52 16.65
C ALA A 437 -11.18 -25.20 18.15
N ILE A 438 -11.19 -23.91 18.52
CA ILE A 438 -11.46 -23.45 19.88
C ILE A 438 -12.87 -23.83 20.33
N ARG A 439 -13.90 -23.60 19.50
CA ARG A 439 -15.29 -23.97 19.80
C ARG A 439 -15.44 -25.49 19.92
N HIS A 440 -14.78 -26.26 19.04
CA HIS A 440 -14.81 -27.72 19.06
C HIS A 440 -14.17 -28.31 20.33
N ALA A 441 -13.14 -27.65 20.85
CA ALA A 441 -12.50 -27.98 22.11
C ALA A 441 -13.30 -27.52 23.34
N GLY A 442 -14.39 -26.78 23.16
CA GLY A 442 -15.20 -26.21 24.25
C GLY A 442 -14.45 -25.21 25.10
N ARG A 443 -13.48 -24.47 24.48
CA ARG A 443 -12.61 -23.51 25.18
C ARG A 443 -13.05 -22.07 24.92
N THR A 444 -12.56 -21.15 25.76
CA THR A 444 -12.64 -19.71 25.55
C THR A 444 -11.23 -19.16 25.61
N PRO A 445 -10.77 -18.38 24.61
CA PRO A 445 -9.47 -17.74 24.66
C PRO A 445 -9.35 -16.80 25.83
N ALA A 446 -8.20 -16.78 26.51
CA ALA A 446 -7.95 -15.97 27.68
C ALA A 446 -6.87 -14.89 27.45
N GLY A 447 -6.16 -14.93 26.32
CA GLY A 447 -5.21 -13.89 25.95
C GLY A 447 -5.90 -12.58 25.60
N ALA A 448 -5.34 -11.45 25.97
CA ALA A 448 -5.96 -10.13 25.80
C ALA A 448 -6.31 -9.81 24.32
N GLY A 449 -5.43 -10.17 23.38
CA GLY A 449 -5.69 -9.99 21.95
C GLY A 449 -6.51 -11.13 21.34
N THR A 450 -6.30 -12.34 21.79
CA THR A 450 -6.99 -13.53 21.27
C THR A 450 -8.46 -13.53 21.66
N GLN A 451 -8.79 -13.10 22.89
CA GLN A 451 -10.17 -12.92 23.32
C GLN A 451 -10.90 -11.93 22.43
N LEU A 452 -10.30 -10.74 22.16
CA LEU A 452 -10.89 -9.75 21.26
C LEU A 452 -11.07 -10.29 19.84
N MET A 453 -10.07 -10.95 19.27
CA MET A 453 -10.17 -11.54 17.93
C MET A 453 -11.26 -12.63 17.87
N PHE A 454 -11.36 -13.45 18.93
CA PHE A 454 -12.40 -14.46 19.05
C PHE A 454 -13.78 -13.81 19.07
N GLU A 455 -14.00 -12.79 19.92
CA GLU A 455 -15.29 -12.08 20.03
C GLU A 455 -15.70 -11.47 18.68
N LEU A 456 -14.78 -10.77 17.99
CA LEU A 456 -15.05 -10.19 16.67
C LEU A 456 -15.42 -11.22 15.60
N ALA A 457 -14.78 -12.40 15.65
CA ALA A 457 -15.08 -13.48 14.74
C ALA A 457 -16.38 -14.20 15.12
N ASP A 458 -16.62 -14.41 16.41
CA ASP A 458 -17.81 -15.10 16.96
C ASP A 458 -19.11 -14.31 16.68
N GLU A 459 -19.02 -12.96 16.66
CA GLU A 459 -20.15 -12.08 16.30
C GLU A 459 -20.61 -12.26 14.85
N VAL A 460 -19.73 -12.64 13.93
CA VAL A 460 -20.03 -12.65 12.48
C VAL A 460 -20.09 -14.07 11.90
N LEU A 461 -19.44 -15.05 12.54
CA LEU A 461 -19.35 -16.42 12.03
C LEU A 461 -20.41 -17.32 12.67
N PRO A 462 -21.12 -18.15 11.88
CA PRO A 462 -22.10 -19.10 12.39
C PRO A 462 -21.52 -20.04 13.47
N ALA A 463 -22.29 -20.29 14.52
CA ALA A 463 -21.84 -21.07 15.67
C ALA A 463 -21.87 -22.60 15.43
N GLY A 464 -22.70 -23.08 14.49
CA GLY A 464 -22.93 -24.52 14.25
C GLY A 464 -21.72 -25.24 13.64
N PHE A 465 -21.71 -26.57 13.83
CA PHE A 465 -20.66 -27.46 13.34
C PHE A 465 -21.03 -28.21 12.06
N GLU A 466 -22.26 -28.09 11.58
CA GLU A 466 -22.73 -28.68 10.33
C GLU A 466 -21.91 -28.27 9.11
N ASP A 467 -21.79 -29.17 8.14
CA ASP A 467 -21.19 -28.85 6.85
C ASP A 467 -22.06 -27.81 6.10
N ARG A 468 -21.42 -26.80 5.54
CA ARG A 468 -22.08 -25.69 4.79
C ARG A 468 -21.14 -25.09 3.75
N ALA A 469 -21.60 -24.08 3.02
CA ALA A 469 -20.78 -23.34 2.06
C ALA A 469 -19.78 -22.41 2.79
N PHE A 470 -18.65 -22.95 3.26
CA PHE A 470 -17.65 -22.24 4.06
C PHE A 470 -16.97 -21.05 3.36
N GLY A 471 -17.08 -20.94 2.02
CA GLY A 471 -16.60 -19.72 1.32
C GLY A 471 -17.20 -18.43 1.87
N ARG A 472 -18.50 -18.48 2.27
CA ARG A 472 -19.17 -17.35 2.91
C ARG A 472 -18.59 -17.04 4.30
N ASP A 473 -18.15 -18.07 5.04
CA ASP A 473 -17.51 -17.87 6.34
C ASP A 473 -16.18 -17.14 6.18
N VAL A 474 -15.41 -17.43 5.13
CA VAL A 474 -14.17 -16.69 4.81
C VAL A 474 -14.47 -15.22 4.52
N GLU A 475 -15.52 -14.91 3.74
CA GLU A 475 -15.96 -13.52 3.48
C GLU A 475 -16.37 -12.80 4.76
N LEU A 476 -17.11 -13.46 5.64
CA LEU A 476 -17.51 -12.91 6.94
C LEU A 476 -16.29 -12.69 7.86
N ALA A 477 -15.33 -13.61 7.87
CA ALA A 477 -14.09 -13.49 8.63
C ALA A 477 -13.27 -12.27 8.19
N CYS A 478 -13.27 -11.91 6.90
CA CYS A 478 -12.67 -10.66 6.43
C CYS A 478 -13.26 -9.43 7.16
N THR A 479 -14.56 -9.43 7.47
CA THR A 479 -15.19 -8.35 8.25
C THR A 479 -14.64 -8.27 9.68
N ALA A 480 -14.33 -9.41 10.32
CA ALA A 480 -13.69 -9.44 11.63
C ALA A 480 -12.28 -8.83 11.59
N LEU A 481 -11.50 -9.12 10.53
CA LEU A 481 -10.18 -8.50 10.33
C LEU A 481 -10.26 -6.99 10.17
N ASP A 482 -11.25 -6.46 9.43
CA ASP A 482 -11.47 -5.03 9.25
C ASP A 482 -11.88 -4.34 10.57
N ARG A 483 -12.73 -5.01 11.36
CA ARG A 483 -13.13 -4.52 12.70
C ARG A 483 -11.95 -4.53 13.68
N TRP A 484 -11.07 -5.51 13.62
CA TRP A 484 -9.83 -5.53 14.39
C TRP A 484 -8.99 -4.30 14.11
N ALA A 485 -8.70 -4.00 12.84
CA ALA A 485 -7.93 -2.81 12.44
C ALA A 485 -8.54 -1.51 12.99
N THR A 486 -9.88 -1.40 12.96
CA THR A 486 -10.59 -0.25 13.49
C THR A 486 -10.51 -0.13 15.02
N ARG A 487 -10.55 -1.25 15.74
CA ARG A 487 -10.47 -1.27 17.22
C ARG A 487 -9.08 -0.89 17.70
N ILE A 488 -8.04 -1.46 17.11
CA ILE A 488 -6.64 -1.19 17.48
C ILE A 488 -6.28 0.29 17.22
N SER A 489 -6.70 0.87 16.12
CA SER A 489 -6.45 2.30 15.81
C SER A 489 -7.06 3.26 16.84
N ARG A 490 -8.12 2.85 17.53
CA ARG A 490 -8.76 3.65 18.61
C ARG A 490 -8.05 3.50 19.96
N VAL A 491 -7.43 2.37 20.22
CA VAL A 491 -6.79 2.07 21.52
C VAL A 491 -5.35 2.60 21.55
N SER A 492 -4.70 2.71 20.42
CA SER A 492 -3.34 3.25 20.30
C SER A 492 -3.30 4.40 19.29
N PRO A 493 -3.64 5.65 19.68
CA PRO A 493 -3.58 6.82 18.79
C PRO A 493 -2.16 7.23 18.42
N SER A 494 -1.15 6.70 19.08
CA SER A 494 0.26 6.88 18.78
C SER A 494 0.81 5.55 18.30
N GLY A 495 0.98 5.44 16.99
CA GLY A 495 1.54 4.26 16.33
C GLY A 495 2.76 3.69 17.05
N VAL A 496 3.07 2.46 16.73
CA VAL A 496 4.25 1.70 17.17
C VAL A 496 5.43 2.63 17.44
N ASP A 497 5.77 2.73 18.73
CA ASP A 497 6.76 3.66 19.27
C ASP A 497 8.11 3.51 18.55
N ARG A 498 8.59 4.59 17.95
CA ARG A 498 9.87 4.69 17.24
C ARG A 498 11.11 4.52 18.14
N ARG A 499 10.97 4.08 19.39
CA ARG A 499 12.06 4.10 20.41
C ARG A 499 13.05 2.95 20.33
N LEU A 500 13.05 2.13 19.27
CA LEU A 500 14.07 1.10 19.08
C LEU A 500 15.12 1.44 18.02
N ALA A 501 15.11 2.65 17.44
CA ALA A 501 16.10 3.10 16.46
C ALA A 501 17.26 3.92 17.06
N ASP A 502 17.18 4.30 18.34
CA ASP A 502 18.23 5.09 19.02
C ASP A 502 18.93 4.25 20.11
N THR A 503 19.64 3.22 19.70
CA THR A 503 20.73 2.68 20.52
C THR A 503 21.97 2.57 19.64
N PRO A 504 23.13 3.15 20.08
CA PRO A 504 24.33 3.33 19.28
C PRO A 504 25.02 2.03 18.86
#